data_da756d47a70402a0ca2df49eb075f7ab
#
_entry.id   da756d47a70402a0ca2df49eb075f7ab
#
_cell.length_a   1.000
_cell.length_b   1.000
_cell.length_c   1.000
_cell.angle_alpha   90.00
_cell.angle_beta   90.00
_cell.angle_gamma   90.00
#
_symmetry.space_group_name_H-M   'P 1'
#
loop_
_entity.id
_entity.type
_entity.pdbx_description
1 polymer ?
#
loop_
_entity_poly.entity_id
_entity_poly.type
_entity_poly.pdbx_seq_one_letter_code
_entity_poly.pdbx_strand_id
1 'polypeptide(L)'
;MNAPASPRHDLPRWAEVLRQKYLAGEASTFVLYRNVFDNVLVGDKLHNLGAFLVEELFKDTKQHVCEVSLERGIRVLSGTNEDKQRALLRQVEEGTEPDLLASLHALEQRMRAQPSTAVIVPYADALLPAGDPSFMAQTDRQTYLVFHRWSLDQTLTQGDNIVVLITESLNAINPGLLSNPKVAAIEIPMPDLPLRKKVIGFFAPKLTEHQVELFSERTSGLRTVQLANILAGTKGHGLSEAERRALIGKLLEGTPDATARADTLATITAGMTPAEITRLIEPGKTLPEGDADQEVLKVIHARKREMIEKECAGLIEFIEPKHGLSAVGGHEHIKHELMAIAKNLKAGETTLTPMGLLAVGPMGSGKTFVIKAFLKEAGLSAVALKNFRSKWVGSTEANLERVLATVKAMGPIAVIIDEGDRSFGSGGGEDSDGGTSSRVIARLKEFMAEPENRGQVLFVMMTNRPDKLDSDIKRPGRLDRKIPFFYCDSAAERVQVLQAVLSRYEEPCVASMEELLTLCDTLTGYSNADLEALSLLAVELARNQGTPLNADALTQAAADFMPPQERDMIEFMELLAVSETSRRSMLPKRFRDMAIADIQSNLVAAKRRALTR
;
A
#
# COMPACT_ATOMS: atom_id res chain seq x y z
N MET A 1 -32.84 32.95 14.32
CA MET A 1 -32.38 32.66 12.94
C MET A 1 -31.13 33.48 12.70
N ASN A 2 -29.96 32.94 13.01
CA ASN A 2 -28.68 33.60 12.69
C ASN A 2 -28.38 33.35 11.21
N ALA A 3 -27.98 34.42 10.51
CA ALA A 3 -27.57 34.37 9.11
C ALA A 3 -26.52 33.27 8.88
N PRO A 4 -26.53 32.59 7.74
CA PRO A 4 -25.52 31.60 7.43
C PRO A 4 -24.15 32.28 7.46
N ALA A 5 -23.28 31.82 8.35
CA ALA A 5 -21.90 32.28 8.40
C ALA A 5 -21.28 32.11 7.01
N SER A 6 -20.67 33.17 6.50
CA SER A 6 -19.97 33.18 5.21
C SER A 6 -19.08 31.94 5.08
N PRO A 7 -19.03 31.28 3.92
CA PRO A 7 -18.12 30.14 3.73
C PRO A 7 -16.70 30.63 4.03
N ARG A 8 -16.04 30.03 5.03
CA ARG A 8 -14.59 30.19 5.22
C ARG A 8 -13.94 29.44 4.05
N HIS A 9 -13.46 30.17 3.08
CA HIS A 9 -12.99 29.65 1.78
C HIS A 9 -11.80 28.67 1.83
N ASP A 10 -11.25 28.38 3.02
CA ASP A 10 -10.02 27.58 3.18
C ASP A 10 -10.15 26.28 4.00
N LEU A 11 -11.37 25.90 4.41
CA LEU A 11 -11.54 24.65 5.16
C LEU A 11 -11.38 23.42 4.26
N PRO A 12 -10.73 22.35 4.74
CA PRO A 12 -10.70 21.07 4.03
C PRO A 12 -12.12 20.54 3.78
N ARG A 13 -12.32 19.87 2.64
CA ARG A 13 -13.64 19.37 2.23
C ARG A 13 -14.33 18.51 3.30
N TRP A 14 -13.60 17.65 3.99
CA TRP A 14 -14.17 16.82 5.06
C TRP A 14 -14.67 17.65 6.26
N ALA A 15 -13.97 18.75 6.60
CA ALA A 15 -14.37 19.65 7.67
C ALA A 15 -15.61 20.48 7.28
N GLU A 16 -15.72 20.85 6.01
CA GLU A 16 -16.92 21.52 5.50
C GLU A 16 -18.12 20.56 5.50
N VAL A 17 -17.95 19.28 5.18
CA VAL A 17 -19.00 18.25 5.31
C VAL A 17 -19.45 18.11 6.76
N LEU A 18 -18.52 18.08 7.73
CA LEU A 18 -18.85 18.07 9.15
C LEU A 18 -19.73 19.28 9.51
N ARG A 19 -19.27 20.47 9.11
CA ARG A 19 -19.98 21.74 9.38
C ARG A 19 -21.39 21.73 8.79
N GLN A 20 -21.54 21.30 7.54
CA GLN A 20 -22.84 21.25 6.86
C GLN A 20 -23.81 20.29 7.55
N LYS A 21 -23.36 19.06 7.87
CA LYS A 21 -24.19 18.06 8.56
C LYS A 21 -24.62 18.55 9.97
N TYR A 22 -23.71 19.21 10.68
CA TYR A 22 -24.02 19.80 11.98
C TYR A 22 -25.07 20.90 11.86
N LEU A 23 -24.88 21.88 10.96
CA LEU A 23 -25.78 22.99 10.74
C LEU A 23 -27.17 22.56 10.21
N ALA A 24 -27.22 21.49 9.43
CA ALA A 24 -28.47 20.87 8.96
C ALA A 24 -29.21 20.11 10.07
N GLY A 25 -28.60 19.89 11.26
CA GLY A 25 -29.18 19.11 12.34
C GLY A 25 -29.23 17.59 12.05
N GLU A 26 -28.48 17.12 11.05
CA GLU A 26 -28.42 15.71 10.72
C GLU A 26 -27.79 14.90 11.86
N ALA A 27 -26.67 15.39 12.39
CA ALA A 27 -25.92 14.76 13.47
C ALA A 27 -25.40 15.81 14.47
N SER A 28 -25.25 15.41 15.72
CA SER A 28 -24.57 16.16 16.79
C SER A 28 -23.31 15.45 17.28
N THR A 29 -23.15 14.17 16.91
CA THR A 29 -21.98 13.36 17.21
C THR A 29 -21.32 12.93 15.90
N PHE A 30 -20.01 13.15 15.79
CA PHE A 30 -19.23 12.86 14.60
C PHE A 30 -18.08 11.92 14.95
N VAL A 31 -17.82 10.95 14.09
CA VAL A 31 -16.65 10.06 14.19
C VAL A 31 -15.70 10.41 13.04
N LEU A 32 -14.58 11.03 13.36
CA LEU A 32 -13.51 11.29 12.40
C LEU A 32 -12.57 10.09 12.39
N TYR A 33 -12.28 9.56 11.20
CA TYR A 33 -11.49 8.34 11.09
C TYR A 33 -10.51 8.37 9.91
N ARG A 34 -9.58 7.43 9.88
CA ARG A 34 -8.50 7.17 8.92
C ARG A 34 -7.26 8.03 9.15
N ASN A 35 -7.11 9.15 8.43
CA ASN A 35 -5.89 9.98 8.47
C ASN A 35 -5.89 10.99 9.63
N VAL A 36 -6.28 10.55 10.82
CA VAL A 36 -6.51 11.42 12.00
C VAL A 36 -5.23 11.92 12.68
N PHE A 37 -4.10 11.28 12.43
CA PHE A 37 -2.80 11.68 13.00
C PHE A 37 -1.96 12.54 12.03
N ASP A 38 -2.57 12.99 10.94
CA ASP A 38 -1.92 13.88 10.00
C ASP A 38 -2.09 15.35 10.42
N ASN A 39 -1.28 16.20 9.82
CA ASN A 39 -1.40 17.64 9.97
C ASN A 39 -2.36 18.21 8.91
N VAL A 40 -3.11 19.21 9.32
CA VAL A 40 -4.08 19.96 8.48
C VAL A 40 -3.49 21.33 8.15
N LEU A 41 -3.28 21.60 6.87
CA LEU A 41 -2.83 22.91 6.38
C LEU A 41 -4.05 23.80 6.09
N VAL A 42 -4.14 24.95 6.76
CA VAL A 42 -5.17 25.97 6.53
C VAL A 42 -4.50 27.31 6.33
N GLY A 43 -4.67 27.89 5.14
CA GLY A 43 -3.88 29.06 4.77
C GLY A 43 -2.38 28.79 4.90
N ASP A 44 -1.70 29.59 5.71
CA ASP A 44 -0.26 29.48 6.01
C ASP A 44 0.03 28.85 7.38
N LYS A 45 -0.91 28.10 7.94
CA LYS A 45 -0.77 27.46 9.25
C LYS A 45 -0.95 25.95 9.16
N LEU A 46 -0.08 25.24 9.84
CA LEU A 46 -0.11 23.79 9.97
C LEU A 46 -0.55 23.41 11.38
N HIS A 47 -1.66 22.69 11.50
CA HIS A 47 -2.23 22.24 12.74
C HIS A 47 -2.22 20.71 12.83
N ASN A 48 -2.04 20.14 14.02
CA ASN A 48 -2.51 18.77 14.24
C ASN A 48 -4.07 18.78 14.29
N LEU A 49 -4.70 17.62 14.16
CA LEU A 49 -6.15 17.52 14.07
C LEU A 49 -6.87 18.17 15.27
N GLY A 50 -6.37 17.92 16.50
CA GLY A 50 -6.94 18.50 17.72
C GLY A 50 -6.87 20.03 17.72
N ALA A 51 -5.69 20.59 17.43
CA ALA A 51 -5.51 22.04 17.31
C ALA A 51 -6.39 22.65 16.19
N PHE A 52 -6.49 21.98 15.04
CA PHE A 52 -7.37 22.40 13.96
C PHE A 52 -8.84 22.50 14.39
N LEU A 53 -9.35 21.46 15.06
CA LEU A 53 -10.72 21.46 15.58
C LEU A 53 -10.95 22.60 16.56
N VAL A 54 -10.01 22.84 17.47
CA VAL A 54 -10.12 23.91 18.48
C VAL A 54 -10.03 25.27 17.81
N GLU A 55 -8.94 25.55 17.08
CA GLU A 55 -8.61 26.90 16.64
C GLU A 55 -9.41 27.34 15.40
N GLU A 56 -9.68 26.43 14.48
CA GLU A 56 -10.29 26.78 13.19
C GLU A 56 -11.82 26.50 13.15
N LEU A 57 -12.30 25.50 13.90
CA LEU A 57 -13.73 25.16 13.88
C LEU A 57 -14.51 25.66 15.10
N PHE A 58 -13.97 25.53 16.33
CA PHE A 58 -14.77 25.66 17.54
C PHE A 58 -14.50 26.94 18.33
N LYS A 59 -13.30 27.51 18.33
CA LYS A 59 -12.91 28.66 19.16
C LYS A 59 -13.87 29.84 19.06
N ASP A 60 -14.32 30.19 17.86
CA ASP A 60 -15.19 31.34 17.62
C ASP A 60 -16.68 30.96 17.57
N THR A 61 -17.00 29.68 17.57
CA THR A 61 -18.35 29.16 17.37
C THR A 61 -18.94 28.51 18.61
N LYS A 62 -18.10 28.10 19.56
CA LYS A 62 -18.49 27.41 20.79
C LYS A 62 -18.05 28.19 22.04
N GLN A 63 -18.90 28.21 23.06
CA GLN A 63 -18.56 28.86 24.34
C GLN A 63 -17.49 28.09 25.10
N HIS A 64 -17.50 26.74 24.98
CA HIS A 64 -16.55 25.87 25.63
C HIS A 64 -16.08 24.79 24.66
N VAL A 65 -14.79 24.49 24.71
CA VAL A 65 -14.18 23.35 24.00
C VAL A 65 -13.48 22.48 25.01
N CYS A 66 -13.94 21.25 25.16
CA CYS A 66 -13.43 20.28 26.12
C CYS A 66 -12.83 19.07 25.39
N GLU A 67 -11.75 18.52 25.94
CA GLU A 67 -11.19 17.22 25.57
C GLU A 67 -11.55 16.20 26.62
N VAL A 68 -11.95 15.01 26.21
CA VAL A 68 -12.20 13.86 27.08
C VAL A 68 -11.25 12.74 26.68
N SER A 69 -10.41 12.30 27.59
CA SER A 69 -9.51 11.18 27.35
C SER A 69 -9.47 10.23 28.55
N LEU A 70 -9.14 8.95 28.30
CA LEU A 70 -9.05 7.94 29.35
C LEU A 70 -7.94 8.26 30.36
N GLU A 71 -6.82 8.83 29.87
CA GLU A 71 -5.62 9.11 30.66
C GLU A 71 -5.76 10.37 31.54
N ARG A 72 -6.43 11.41 31.01
CA ARG A 72 -6.45 12.76 31.64
C ARG A 72 -7.82 13.21 32.10
N GLY A 73 -8.86 12.38 31.90
CA GLY A 73 -10.23 12.80 32.17
C GLY A 73 -10.68 13.93 31.24
N ILE A 74 -11.28 14.99 31.81
CA ILE A 74 -11.79 16.15 31.06
C ILE A 74 -10.82 17.33 31.19
N ARG A 75 -10.46 17.92 30.05
CA ARG A 75 -9.66 19.14 29.96
C ARG A 75 -10.44 20.22 29.20
N VAL A 76 -10.38 21.45 29.68
CA VAL A 76 -10.91 22.60 28.92
C VAL A 76 -9.80 23.15 28.05
N LEU A 77 -10.00 23.14 26.73
CA LEU A 77 -9.03 23.59 25.73
C LEU A 77 -9.23 25.06 25.35
N SER A 78 -10.48 25.53 25.31
CA SER A 78 -10.84 26.91 24.98
C SER A 78 -12.19 27.29 25.60
N GLY A 79 -12.37 28.58 25.90
CA GLY A 79 -13.65 29.11 26.42
C GLY A 79 -13.62 30.63 26.53
N THR A 80 -14.79 31.21 26.51
CA THR A 80 -14.99 32.68 26.52
C THR A 80 -14.84 33.31 27.91
N ASN A 81 -14.73 32.53 28.98
CA ASN A 81 -14.66 33.02 30.34
C ASN A 81 -13.75 32.16 31.22
N GLU A 82 -12.61 32.72 31.63
CA GLU A 82 -11.60 32.02 32.45
C GLU A 82 -12.12 31.54 33.81
N ASP A 83 -13.06 32.31 34.44
CA ASP A 83 -13.61 31.94 35.75
C ASP A 83 -14.51 30.70 35.66
N LYS A 84 -15.23 30.54 34.52
CA LYS A 84 -16.03 29.34 34.25
C LYS A 84 -15.18 28.13 33.92
N GLN A 85 -14.01 28.33 33.26
CA GLN A 85 -13.02 27.28 33.03
C GLN A 85 -12.44 26.78 34.35
N ARG A 86 -12.05 27.71 35.24
CA ARG A 86 -11.53 27.37 36.58
C ARG A 86 -12.56 26.65 37.46
N ALA A 87 -13.86 27.03 37.33
CA ALA A 87 -14.92 26.34 38.08
C ALA A 87 -15.14 24.89 37.60
N LEU A 88 -15.02 24.64 36.28
CA LEU A 88 -15.10 23.27 35.72
C LEU A 88 -13.90 22.41 36.17
N LEU A 89 -12.70 22.99 36.14
CA LEU A 89 -11.48 22.32 36.57
C LEU A 89 -11.48 21.99 38.07
N ARG A 90 -11.98 22.90 38.93
CA ARG A 90 -12.09 22.64 40.38
C ARG A 90 -13.02 21.48 40.70
N GLN A 91 -14.13 21.31 39.96
CA GLN A 91 -15.02 20.16 40.18
C GLN A 91 -14.40 18.83 39.76
N VAL A 92 -13.40 18.84 38.87
CA VAL A 92 -12.67 17.66 38.38
C VAL A 92 -11.44 17.38 39.26
N GLU A 93 -10.79 18.41 39.86
CA GLU A 93 -9.57 18.31 40.66
C GLU A 93 -9.79 17.91 42.10
N GLU A 94 -11.00 18.02 42.65
CA GLU A 94 -11.31 17.68 44.05
C GLU A 94 -11.49 16.17 44.32
N GLY A 95 -11.33 15.29 43.34
CA GLY A 95 -11.42 13.83 43.46
C GLY A 95 -10.09 13.12 43.31
N THR A 96 -9.73 12.29 44.27
CA THR A 96 -8.68 11.28 44.19
C THR A 96 -8.97 10.32 43.02
N GLU A 97 -8.14 10.31 42.01
CA GLU A 97 -8.27 9.62 40.70
C GLU A 97 -9.59 9.99 39.94
N PRO A 98 -9.49 10.57 38.76
CA PRO A 98 -10.70 11.01 38.04
C PRO A 98 -11.52 9.79 37.65
N ASP A 99 -12.64 9.55 38.35
CA ASP A 99 -13.67 8.62 37.86
C ASP A 99 -14.22 9.18 36.53
N LEU A 100 -13.86 8.52 35.45
CA LEU A 100 -14.27 8.94 34.11
C LEU A 100 -15.80 9.09 34.00
N LEU A 101 -16.56 8.18 34.60
CA LEU A 101 -18.03 8.22 34.55
C LEU A 101 -18.60 9.40 35.34
N ALA A 102 -18.07 9.69 36.52
CA ALA A 102 -18.45 10.86 37.28
C ALA A 102 -18.12 12.15 36.50
N SER A 103 -16.97 12.19 35.84
CA SER A 103 -16.53 13.30 34.98
C SER A 103 -17.47 13.48 33.77
N LEU A 104 -17.86 12.40 33.09
CA LEU A 104 -18.81 12.45 31.98
C LEU A 104 -20.21 12.93 32.41
N HIS A 105 -20.69 12.50 33.58
CA HIS A 105 -21.95 13.00 34.13
C HIS A 105 -21.89 14.49 34.49
N ALA A 106 -20.80 14.96 35.06
CA ALA A 106 -20.58 16.39 35.35
C ALA A 106 -20.55 17.21 34.05
N LEU A 107 -19.89 16.71 33.00
CA LEU A 107 -19.88 17.34 31.68
C LEU A 107 -21.29 17.37 31.06
N GLU A 108 -22.08 16.29 31.17
CA GLU A 108 -23.46 16.25 30.71
C GLU A 108 -24.31 17.32 31.39
N GLN A 109 -24.26 17.43 32.72
CA GLN A 109 -24.97 18.47 33.45
C GLN A 109 -24.57 19.88 33.00
N ARG A 110 -23.28 20.06 32.70
CA ARG A 110 -22.77 21.33 32.17
C ARG A 110 -23.32 21.66 30.80
N MET A 111 -23.30 20.69 29.86
CA MET A 111 -23.85 20.86 28.51
C MET A 111 -25.37 21.19 28.53
N ARG A 112 -26.10 20.70 29.56
CA ARG A 112 -27.51 21.01 29.77
C ARG A 112 -27.72 22.43 30.31
N ALA A 113 -26.89 22.84 31.27
CA ALA A 113 -27.00 24.13 31.92
C ALA A 113 -26.43 25.28 31.08
N GLN A 114 -25.42 25.00 30.28
CA GLN A 114 -24.76 25.99 29.42
C GLN A 114 -24.51 25.35 28.04
N PRO A 115 -25.48 25.53 27.14
CA PRO A 115 -25.36 25.02 25.77
C PRO A 115 -24.21 25.70 25.00
N SER A 116 -23.84 25.15 23.89
CA SER A 116 -22.72 25.57 23.03
C SER A 116 -21.33 25.07 23.49
N THR A 117 -21.27 23.75 23.69
CA THR A 117 -20.04 23.05 24.06
C THR A 117 -19.60 22.11 22.94
N ALA A 118 -18.31 22.14 22.61
CA ALA A 118 -17.67 21.13 21.78
C ALA A 118 -16.90 20.14 22.67
N VAL A 119 -17.12 18.86 22.49
CA VAL A 119 -16.42 17.76 23.17
C VAL A 119 -15.59 17.02 22.14
N ILE A 120 -14.27 17.00 22.34
CA ILE A 120 -13.31 16.27 21.48
C ILE A 120 -12.83 15.07 22.26
N VAL A 121 -12.92 13.89 21.65
CA VAL A 121 -12.50 12.60 22.23
C VAL A 121 -11.41 11.99 21.37
N PRO A 122 -10.14 12.28 21.65
CA PRO A 122 -9.03 11.59 20.98
C PRO A 122 -8.99 10.12 21.43
N TYR A 123 -8.52 9.23 20.54
CA TYR A 123 -8.45 7.79 20.81
C TYR A 123 -9.79 7.21 21.27
N ALA A 124 -10.86 7.55 20.57
CA ALA A 124 -12.22 7.17 20.94
C ALA A 124 -12.43 5.64 21.00
N ASP A 125 -11.65 4.86 20.28
CA ASP A 125 -11.61 3.41 20.33
C ASP A 125 -11.17 2.86 21.70
N ALA A 126 -10.35 3.59 22.45
CA ALA A 126 -9.98 3.22 23.81
C ALA A 126 -11.12 3.44 24.82
N LEU A 127 -12.03 4.39 24.54
CA LEU A 127 -13.19 4.70 25.40
C LEU A 127 -14.46 3.92 24.99
N LEU A 128 -14.59 3.61 23.71
CA LEU A 128 -15.78 3.04 23.09
C LEU A 128 -15.39 1.84 22.21
N PRO A 129 -14.67 0.83 22.77
CA PRO A 129 -14.12 -0.25 21.96
C PRO A 129 -15.22 -1.06 21.27
N ALA A 130 -14.89 -1.56 20.08
CA ALA A 130 -15.72 -2.53 19.40
C ALA A 130 -15.76 -3.83 20.20
N GLY A 131 -16.95 -4.37 20.37
CA GLY A 131 -17.14 -5.65 21.08
C GLY A 131 -18.60 -5.99 21.25
N ASP A 132 -18.85 -7.26 21.57
CA ASP A 132 -20.19 -7.71 21.97
C ASP A 132 -20.50 -7.15 23.37
N PRO A 133 -21.63 -6.47 23.57
CA PRO A 133 -22.03 -5.92 24.86
C PRO A 133 -22.02 -6.95 26.00
N SER A 134 -22.19 -8.25 25.69
CA SER A 134 -22.16 -9.34 26.66
C SER A 134 -20.78 -9.58 27.29
N PHE A 135 -19.72 -9.25 26.56
CA PHE A 135 -18.32 -9.48 26.97
C PHE A 135 -17.57 -8.18 27.30
N MET A 136 -18.20 -7.01 27.13
CA MET A 136 -17.59 -5.74 27.48
C MET A 136 -17.44 -5.58 29.00
N ALA A 137 -16.33 -4.93 29.41
CA ALA A 137 -16.18 -4.48 30.80
C ALA A 137 -17.34 -3.57 31.21
N GLN A 138 -17.68 -3.55 32.48
CA GLN A 138 -18.80 -2.74 32.97
C GLN A 138 -18.58 -1.25 32.69
N THR A 139 -17.36 -0.76 32.85
CA THR A 139 -16.97 0.62 32.56
C THR A 139 -17.17 0.98 31.10
N ASP A 140 -16.73 0.13 30.17
CA ASP A 140 -16.86 0.37 28.73
C ASP A 140 -18.32 0.43 28.31
N ARG A 141 -19.13 -0.48 28.85
CA ARG A 141 -20.59 -0.51 28.60
C ARG A 141 -21.25 0.75 29.12
N GLN A 142 -20.87 1.23 30.31
CA GLN A 142 -21.42 2.45 30.88
C GLN A 142 -21.01 3.68 30.07
N THR A 143 -19.76 3.76 29.67
CA THR A 143 -19.24 4.84 28.79
C THR A 143 -19.95 4.85 27.44
N TYR A 144 -20.12 3.69 26.82
CA TYR A 144 -20.92 3.55 25.59
C TYR A 144 -22.34 4.11 25.76
N LEU A 145 -23.05 3.71 26.83
CA LEU A 145 -24.41 4.18 27.08
C LEU A 145 -24.49 5.69 27.28
N VAL A 146 -23.48 6.31 27.89
CA VAL A 146 -23.42 7.79 28.05
C VAL A 146 -23.35 8.46 26.68
N PHE A 147 -22.39 8.07 25.82
CA PHE A 147 -22.23 8.69 24.50
C PHE A 147 -23.43 8.39 23.58
N HIS A 148 -23.97 7.18 23.64
CA HIS A 148 -25.15 6.80 22.89
C HIS A 148 -26.37 7.66 23.30
N ARG A 149 -26.56 7.87 24.61
CA ARG A 149 -27.61 8.73 25.13
C ARG A 149 -27.42 10.19 24.71
N TRP A 150 -26.20 10.72 24.78
CA TRP A 150 -25.90 12.11 24.38
C TRP A 150 -26.30 12.38 22.95
N SER A 151 -26.10 11.45 22.05
CA SER A 151 -26.44 11.61 20.64
C SER A 151 -27.95 11.66 20.37
N LEU A 152 -28.78 11.07 21.26
CA LEU A 152 -30.24 10.99 21.12
C LEU A 152 -30.99 12.03 21.97
N ASP A 153 -30.34 12.60 22.99
CA ASP A 153 -30.99 13.54 23.91
C ASP A 153 -31.29 14.88 23.23
N GLN A 154 -32.60 15.20 23.13
CA GLN A 154 -33.04 16.42 22.47
C GLN A 154 -32.49 17.70 23.12
N THR A 155 -32.38 17.74 24.45
CA THR A 155 -31.85 18.90 25.16
C THR A 155 -30.40 19.17 24.80
N LEU A 156 -29.59 18.10 24.68
CA LEU A 156 -28.18 18.22 24.32
C LEU A 156 -28.02 18.55 22.83
N THR A 157 -28.78 17.91 21.95
CA THR A 157 -28.67 18.10 20.50
C THR A 157 -29.24 19.45 20.03
N GLN A 158 -30.24 19.99 20.72
CA GLN A 158 -30.79 21.34 20.45
C GLN A 158 -29.97 22.45 21.13
N GLY A 159 -29.16 22.11 22.12
CA GLY A 159 -28.36 23.03 22.91
C GLY A 159 -27.07 23.50 22.24
N ASP A 160 -26.93 23.41 20.92
CA ASP A 160 -25.73 23.81 20.17
C ASP A 160 -24.46 23.05 20.63
N ASN A 161 -24.62 21.83 21.15
CA ASN A 161 -23.49 20.95 21.55
C ASN A 161 -23.07 20.06 20.39
N ILE A 162 -21.76 19.75 20.34
CA ILE A 162 -21.18 18.86 19.35
C ILE A 162 -20.18 17.91 20.02
N VAL A 163 -20.20 16.64 19.64
CA VAL A 163 -19.24 15.63 20.08
C VAL A 163 -18.44 15.14 18.88
N VAL A 164 -17.12 15.16 18.98
CA VAL A 164 -16.20 14.69 17.92
C VAL A 164 -15.33 13.58 18.47
N LEU A 165 -15.59 12.37 18.02
CA LEU A 165 -14.83 11.16 18.32
C LEU A 165 -13.75 10.97 17.27
N ILE A 166 -12.51 10.70 17.68
CA ILE A 166 -11.36 10.56 16.77
C ILE A 166 -10.79 9.15 16.92
N THR A 167 -10.71 8.41 15.82
CA THR A 167 -10.14 7.05 15.78
C THR A 167 -9.44 6.79 14.45
N GLU A 168 -8.46 5.90 14.40
CA GLU A 168 -7.86 5.49 13.11
C GLU A 168 -8.80 4.58 12.30
N SER A 169 -9.55 3.71 12.99
CA SER A 169 -10.41 2.72 12.33
C SER A 169 -11.84 2.80 12.83
N LEU A 170 -12.77 2.90 11.88
CA LEU A 170 -14.19 2.90 12.20
C LEU A 170 -14.63 1.58 12.88
N ASN A 171 -14.02 0.47 12.46
CA ASN A 171 -14.29 -0.86 13.00
C ASN A 171 -13.80 -1.05 14.46
N ALA A 172 -12.96 -0.14 14.97
CA ALA A 172 -12.52 -0.14 16.35
C ALA A 172 -13.54 0.48 17.31
N ILE A 173 -14.54 1.21 16.79
CA ILE A 173 -15.63 1.82 17.55
C ILE A 173 -16.83 0.87 17.65
N ASN A 174 -17.52 0.94 18.78
CA ASN A 174 -18.72 0.14 19.03
C ASN A 174 -19.77 0.27 17.91
N PRO A 175 -20.19 -0.83 17.26
CA PRO A 175 -21.13 -0.81 16.14
C PRO A 175 -22.50 -0.23 16.50
N GLY A 176 -22.93 -0.39 17.76
CA GLY A 176 -24.18 0.16 18.24
C GLY A 176 -24.20 1.70 18.26
N LEU A 177 -23.05 2.34 18.44
CA LEU A 177 -22.95 3.79 18.31
C LEU A 177 -22.98 4.23 16.84
N LEU A 178 -22.28 3.51 15.98
CA LEU A 178 -22.22 3.83 14.54
C LEU A 178 -23.55 3.63 13.81
N SER A 179 -24.38 2.69 14.28
CA SER A 179 -25.73 2.48 13.73
C SER A 179 -26.75 3.54 14.15
N ASN A 180 -26.39 4.44 15.06
CA ASN A 180 -27.26 5.51 15.53
C ASN A 180 -27.43 6.59 14.45
N PRO A 181 -28.67 6.95 14.04
CA PRO A 181 -28.92 7.91 12.97
C PRO A 181 -28.45 9.34 13.27
N LYS A 182 -28.13 9.66 14.53
CA LYS A 182 -27.60 10.96 14.96
C LYS A 182 -26.07 10.98 15.09
N VAL A 183 -25.42 9.90 14.68
CA VAL A 183 -23.96 9.78 14.63
C VAL A 183 -23.53 9.73 13.16
N ALA A 184 -22.65 10.62 12.75
CA ALA A 184 -22.13 10.68 11.38
C ALA A 184 -20.63 10.35 11.36
N ALA A 185 -20.26 9.35 10.58
CA ALA A 185 -18.86 9.04 10.32
C ALA A 185 -18.34 9.88 9.14
N ILE A 186 -17.16 10.48 9.32
CA ILE A 186 -16.50 11.31 8.31
C ILE A 186 -15.06 10.85 8.15
N GLU A 187 -14.74 10.43 6.95
CA GLU A 187 -13.38 10.05 6.59
C GLU A 187 -12.49 11.26 6.39
N ILE A 188 -11.33 11.29 7.03
CA ILE A 188 -10.23 12.22 6.71
C ILE A 188 -9.37 11.54 5.65
N PRO A 189 -9.39 12.02 4.39
CA PRO A 189 -8.64 11.39 3.31
C PRO A 189 -7.13 11.67 3.44
N MET A 190 -6.33 10.86 2.77
CA MET A 190 -4.92 11.19 2.52
C MET A 190 -4.82 12.42 1.63
N PRO A 191 -3.72 13.19 1.71
CA PRO A 191 -3.52 14.38 0.87
C PRO A 191 -3.63 14.07 -0.62
N ASP A 192 -4.56 14.70 -1.31
CA ASP A 192 -4.71 14.65 -2.77
C ASP A 192 -3.62 15.49 -3.48
N LEU A 193 -3.56 15.43 -4.80
CA LEU A 193 -2.56 16.16 -5.58
C LEU A 193 -2.59 17.68 -5.34
N PRO A 194 -3.75 18.36 -5.34
CA PRO A 194 -3.83 19.79 -5.03
C PRO A 194 -3.32 20.15 -3.63
N LEU A 195 -3.68 19.36 -2.62
CA LEU A 195 -3.22 19.58 -1.24
C LEU A 195 -1.70 19.35 -1.13
N ARG A 196 -1.16 18.29 -1.78
CA ARG A 196 0.28 18.06 -1.79
C ARG A 196 1.04 19.21 -2.45
N LYS A 197 0.54 19.77 -3.57
CA LYS A 197 1.12 20.98 -4.19
C LYS A 197 1.19 22.15 -3.21
N LYS A 198 0.10 22.42 -2.47
CA LYS A 198 0.05 23.47 -1.44
C LYS A 198 1.06 23.21 -0.31
N VAL A 199 1.10 21.98 0.22
CA VAL A 199 2.01 21.59 1.30
C VAL A 199 3.49 21.72 0.85
N ILE A 200 3.83 21.25 -0.34
CA ILE A 200 5.18 21.35 -0.89
C ILE A 200 5.59 22.82 -1.08
N GLY A 201 4.71 23.63 -1.67
CA GLY A 201 4.96 25.07 -1.83
C GLY A 201 5.15 25.80 -0.50
N PHE A 202 4.39 25.40 0.53
CA PHE A 202 4.52 25.96 1.88
C PHE A 202 5.87 25.63 2.53
N PHE A 203 6.33 24.37 2.47
CA PHE A 203 7.60 23.96 3.08
C PHE A 203 8.84 24.28 2.25
N ALA A 204 8.71 24.32 0.92
CA ALA A 204 9.81 24.53 0.00
C ALA A 204 9.52 25.65 -1.01
N PRO A 205 9.37 26.91 -0.56
CA PRO A 205 8.97 28.03 -1.42
C PRO A 205 10.01 28.41 -2.49
N LYS A 206 11.20 27.82 -2.43
CA LYS A 206 12.28 28.04 -3.43
C LYS A 206 12.16 27.13 -4.65
N LEU A 207 11.30 26.10 -4.60
CA LEU A 207 11.10 25.20 -5.73
C LEU A 207 10.34 25.90 -6.86
N THR A 208 10.72 25.59 -8.09
CA THR A 208 9.98 26.07 -9.28
C THR A 208 8.61 25.37 -9.38
N GLU A 209 7.66 25.97 -10.08
CA GLU A 209 6.32 25.39 -10.27
C GLU A 209 6.39 23.98 -10.88
N HIS A 210 7.27 23.77 -11.85
CA HIS A 210 7.52 22.46 -12.45
C HIS A 210 8.03 21.44 -11.41
N GLN A 211 8.97 21.83 -10.55
CA GLN A 211 9.46 20.95 -9.48
C GLN A 211 8.38 20.64 -8.45
N VAL A 212 7.56 21.63 -8.06
CA VAL A 212 6.41 21.41 -7.16
C VAL A 212 5.42 20.42 -7.77
N GLU A 213 5.16 20.53 -9.07
CA GLU A 213 4.28 19.60 -9.79
C GLU A 213 4.84 18.18 -9.77
N LEU A 214 6.08 18.01 -10.22
CA LEU A 214 6.79 16.74 -10.26
C LEU A 214 6.86 16.07 -8.88
N PHE A 215 7.20 16.84 -7.82
CA PHE A 215 7.26 16.30 -6.45
C PHE A 215 5.90 15.92 -5.91
N SER A 216 4.85 16.70 -6.22
CA SER A 216 3.52 16.39 -5.75
C SER A 216 2.95 15.11 -6.37
N GLU A 217 3.27 14.82 -7.64
CA GLU A 217 2.93 13.55 -8.28
C GLU A 217 3.68 12.37 -7.64
N ARG A 218 4.98 12.53 -7.43
CA ARG A 218 5.86 11.47 -6.92
C ARG A 218 5.69 11.18 -5.44
N THR A 219 5.10 12.10 -4.67
CA THR A 219 4.82 11.95 -3.23
C THR A 219 3.41 11.44 -2.93
N SER A 220 2.70 10.90 -3.90
CA SER A 220 1.39 10.27 -3.68
C SER A 220 1.46 9.19 -2.59
N GLY A 221 0.46 9.13 -1.70
CA GLY A 221 0.42 8.21 -0.57
C GLY A 221 1.17 8.67 0.69
N LEU A 222 1.81 9.83 0.67
CA LEU A 222 2.41 10.43 1.87
C LEU A 222 1.41 11.34 2.59
N ARG A 223 1.47 11.32 3.93
CA ARG A 223 0.77 12.25 4.80
C ARG A 223 1.43 13.63 4.79
N THR A 224 0.70 14.66 5.15
CA THR A 224 1.24 16.03 5.29
C THR A 224 2.42 16.09 6.25
N VAL A 225 2.36 15.39 7.39
CA VAL A 225 3.47 15.30 8.34
C VAL A 225 4.71 14.65 7.73
N GLN A 226 4.55 13.68 6.87
CA GLN A 226 5.66 13.01 6.18
C GLN A 226 6.28 13.92 5.10
N LEU A 227 5.45 14.65 4.36
CA LEU A 227 5.90 15.68 3.41
C LEU A 227 6.69 16.78 4.14
N ALA A 228 6.19 17.24 5.28
CA ALA A 228 6.88 18.20 6.13
C ALA A 228 8.26 17.68 6.57
N ASN A 229 8.36 16.42 6.98
CA ASN A 229 9.62 15.80 7.39
C ASN A 229 10.64 15.68 6.25
N ILE A 230 10.16 15.41 5.02
CA ILE A 230 11.04 15.35 3.84
C ILE A 230 11.58 16.74 3.49
N LEU A 231 10.74 17.78 3.56
CA LEU A 231 11.05 19.12 3.05
C LEU A 231 11.66 20.05 4.11
N ALA A 232 11.20 19.97 5.36
CA ALA A 232 11.66 20.84 6.46
C ALA A 232 12.71 20.22 7.35
N GLY A 233 12.87 18.89 7.32
CA GLY A 233 13.76 18.14 8.22
C GLY A 233 13.23 18.04 9.64
N THR A 234 13.63 16.99 10.35
CA THR A 234 13.37 16.86 11.79
C THR A 234 14.36 17.75 12.55
N LYS A 235 13.85 18.67 13.35
CA LYS A 235 14.68 19.44 14.28
C LYS A 235 15.34 18.48 15.28
N GLY A 236 16.63 18.23 15.16
CA GLY A 236 17.34 17.60 16.26
C GLY A 236 18.64 16.87 15.97
N HIS A 237 18.85 16.16 14.87
CA HIS A 237 20.05 15.31 14.71
C HIS A 237 20.60 15.21 13.26
N GLY A 238 20.26 16.11 12.35
CA GLY A 238 20.78 16.14 11.00
C GLY A 238 21.64 17.38 10.72
N LEU A 239 22.40 17.34 9.62
CA LEU A 239 23.11 18.50 9.09
C LEU A 239 22.14 19.66 8.84
N SER A 240 22.56 20.89 9.11
CA SER A 240 21.85 22.09 8.69
C SER A 240 21.75 22.17 7.15
N GLU A 241 20.83 22.97 6.61
CA GLU A 241 20.73 23.16 5.16
C GLU A 241 22.05 23.61 4.53
N ALA A 242 22.79 24.49 5.22
CA ALA A 242 24.08 24.99 4.77
C ALA A 242 25.14 23.87 4.73
N GLU A 243 25.18 23.00 5.74
CA GLU A 243 26.13 21.88 5.80
C GLU A 243 25.76 20.81 4.74
N ARG A 244 24.46 20.54 4.53
CA ARG A 244 24.02 19.65 3.45
C ARG A 244 24.39 20.20 2.09
N ARG A 245 24.15 21.49 1.84
CA ARG A 245 24.55 22.17 0.60
C ARG A 245 26.05 22.06 0.36
N ALA A 246 26.88 22.29 1.38
CA ALA A 246 28.31 22.16 1.28
C ALA A 246 28.76 20.72 0.99
N LEU A 247 28.16 19.73 1.63
CA LEU A 247 28.42 18.32 1.39
C LEU A 247 28.02 17.91 -0.04
N ILE A 248 26.81 18.25 -0.45
CA ILE A 248 26.28 17.93 -1.78
C ILE A 248 27.06 18.65 -2.86
N GLY A 249 27.41 19.91 -2.65
CA GLY A 249 28.27 20.68 -3.57
C GLY A 249 29.63 20.01 -3.83
N LYS A 250 30.23 19.43 -2.79
CA LYS A 250 31.45 18.61 -2.93
C LYS A 250 31.23 17.32 -3.72
N LEU A 251 30.09 16.64 -3.50
CA LEU A 251 29.77 15.40 -4.21
C LEU A 251 29.43 15.62 -5.69
N LEU A 252 28.91 16.81 -6.03
CA LEU A 252 28.57 17.23 -7.39
C LEU A 252 29.68 18.03 -8.07
N GLU A 253 30.85 18.19 -7.45
CA GLU A 253 31.96 18.97 -8.00
C GLU A 253 32.37 18.46 -9.39
N GLY A 254 32.39 19.36 -10.37
CA GLY A 254 32.69 19.03 -11.77
C GLY A 254 31.47 18.63 -12.62
N THR A 255 30.26 18.64 -12.06
CA THR A 255 29.02 18.37 -12.83
C THR A 255 28.38 19.71 -13.30
N PRO A 256 27.64 19.72 -14.44
CA PRO A 256 26.89 20.91 -14.88
C PRO A 256 25.86 21.31 -13.80
N ASP A 257 25.65 22.61 -13.62
CA ASP A 257 24.69 23.19 -12.67
C ASP A 257 24.83 22.74 -11.21
N ALA A 258 26.03 22.32 -10.77
CA ALA A 258 26.32 21.80 -9.44
C ALA A 258 25.72 22.65 -8.30
N THR A 259 25.75 23.98 -8.42
CA THR A 259 25.26 24.91 -7.39
C THR A 259 23.72 24.87 -7.28
N ALA A 260 23.01 24.97 -8.40
CA ALA A 260 21.53 24.92 -8.41
C ALA A 260 21.02 23.56 -7.96
N ARG A 261 21.69 22.50 -8.38
CA ARG A 261 21.39 21.12 -7.96
C ARG A 261 21.64 20.92 -6.47
N ALA A 262 22.75 21.44 -5.93
CA ALA A 262 23.05 21.37 -4.51
C ALA A 262 22.02 22.11 -3.67
N ASP A 263 21.49 23.25 -4.12
CA ASP A 263 20.43 23.98 -3.44
C ASP A 263 19.13 23.17 -3.35
N THR A 264 18.70 22.59 -4.46
CA THR A 264 17.49 21.77 -4.53
C THR A 264 17.64 20.48 -3.67
N LEU A 265 18.76 19.78 -3.83
CA LEU A 265 19.04 18.56 -3.09
C LEU A 265 19.21 18.82 -1.58
N ALA A 266 19.82 19.95 -1.18
CA ALA A 266 19.93 20.30 0.23
C ALA A 266 18.57 20.51 0.91
N THR A 267 17.58 21.01 0.17
CA THR A 267 16.20 21.17 0.68
C THR A 267 15.54 19.83 0.94
N ILE A 268 15.61 18.90 -0.02
CA ILE A 268 14.88 17.62 0.05
C ILE A 268 15.60 16.53 0.86
N THR A 269 16.89 16.70 1.14
CA THR A 269 17.69 15.81 2.01
C THR A 269 17.63 16.21 3.48
N ALA A 270 16.73 17.10 3.86
CA ALA A 270 16.53 17.53 5.23
C ALA A 270 16.32 16.32 6.18
N GLY A 271 17.09 16.26 7.28
CA GLY A 271 17.04 15.17 8.25
C GLY A 271 17.80 13.88 7.86
N MET A 272 18.52 13.87 6.74
CA MET A 272 19.41 12.77 6.39
C MET A 272 20.79 12.92 7.01
N THR A 273 21.43 11.79 7.31
CA THR A 273 22.81 11.73 7.76
C THR A 273 23.78 11.93 6.58
N PRO A 274 25.03 12.37 6.82
CA PRO A 274 26.05 12.51 5.77
C PRO A 274 26.26 11.21 4.96
N ALA A 275 26.21 10.05 5.63
CA ALA A 275 26.39 8.76 4.98
C ALA A 275 25.22 8.41 4.02
N GLU A 276 23.99 8.74 4.39
CA GLU A 276 22.81 8.55 3.54
C GLU A 276 22.84 9.48 2.32
N ILE A 277 23.24 10.76 2.51
CA ILE A 277 23.39 11.71 1.41
C ILE A 277 24.47 11.25 0.43
N THR A 278 25.63 10.81 0.94
CA THR A 278 26.73 10.32 0.10
C THR A 278 26.37 9.06 -0.67
N ARG A 279 25.57 8.17 -0.07
CA ARG A 279 25.09 6.94 -0.71
C ARG A 279 24.08 7.21 -1.83
N LEU A 280 23.27 8.26 -1.69
CA LEU A 280 22.24 8.62 -2.66
C LEU A 280 22.83 9.38 -3.87
N ILE A 281 23.83 10.21 -3.62
CA ILE A 281 24.50 11.01 -4.64
C ILE A 281 25.80 10.30 -4.99
N GLU A 282 25.77 9.43 -6.03
CA GLU A 282 26.96 8.73 -6.50
C GLU A 282 28.00 9.71 -7.02
N PRO A 283 29.22 9.82 -6.41
CA PRO A 283 30.23 10.74 -6.86
C PRO A 283 30.74 10.34 -8.26
N GLY A 284 30.82 11.31 -9.18
CA GLY A 284 31.55 11.15 -10.45
C GLY A 284 30.73 10.61 -11.64
N LYS A 285 29.44 10.39 -11.55
CA LYS A 285 28.58 10.16 -12.73
C LYS A 285 28.19 11.50 -13.36
N THR A 286 28.79 11.80 -14.50
CA THR A 286 28.31 12.87 -15.40
C THR A 286 26.97 12.39 -15.99
N LEU A 287 25.89 12.99 -15.54
CA LEU A 287 24.56 12.75 -16.11
C LEU A 287 24.33 13.66 -17.32
N PRO A 288 23.61 13.22 -18.38
CA PRO A 288 23.22 14.07 -19.49
C PRO A 288 22.41 15.30 -19.04
N GLU A 289 22.47 16.39 -19.80
CA GLU A 289 21.63 17.57 -19.56
C GLU A 289 20.15 17.19 -19.49
N GLY A 290 19.50 17.44 -18.34
CA GLY A 290 18.11 17.09 -18.05
C GLY A 290 17.91 16.15 -16.84
N ASP A 291 18.95 15.56 -16.27
CA ASP A 291 18.86 14.50 -15.26
C ASP A 291 18.97 14.99 -13.79
N ALA A 292 19.09 16.30 -13.54
CA ALA A 292 19.11 16.86 -12.18
C ALA A 292 17.81 16.50 -11.40
N ASP A 293 16.69 16.50 -12.09
CA ASP A 293 15.39 16.14 -11.50
C ASP A 293 15.30 14.62 -11.19
N GLN A 294 16.04 13.76 -11.91
CA GLN A 294 16.05 12.32 -11.65
C GLN A 294 16.77 11.95 -10.34
N GLU A 295 17.86 12.62 -9.98
CA GLU A 295 18.51 12.38 -8.69
C GLU A 295 17.63 12.80 -7.52
N VAL A 296 16.99 13.96 -7.64
CA VAL A 296 16.02 14.45 -6.67
C VAL A 296 14.88 13.46 -6.51
N LEU A 297 14.37 12.92 -7.63
CA LEU A 297 13.33 11.91 -7.61
C LEU A 297 13.77 10.61 -6.95
N LYS A 298 15.01 10.15 -7.16
CA LYS A 298 15.55 8.95 -6.47
C LYS A 298 15.54 9.13 -4.95
N VAL A 299 15.97 10.31 -4.46
CA VAL A 299 15.95 10.62 -3.03
C VAL A 299 14.53 10.59 -2.46
N ILE A 300 13.59 11.25 -3.14
CA ILE A 300 12.18 11.27 -2.73
C ILE A 300 11.59 9.87 -2.73
N HIS A 301 11.88 9.08 -3.76
CA HIS A 301 11.39 7.70 -3.84
C HIS A 301 11.93 6.82 -2.70
N ALA A 302 13.24 6.92 -2.40
CA ALA A 302 13.84 6.18 -1.30
C ALA A 302 13.21 6.54 0.05
N ARG A 303 13.04 7.83 0.31
CA ARG A 303 12.39 8.34 1.54
C ARG A 303 10.92 7.93 1.64
N LYS A 304 10.18 8.11 0.54
CA LYS A 304 8.78 7.68 0.46
C LYS A 304 8.63 6.21 0.82
N ARG A 305 9.47 5.37 0.22
CA ARG A 305 9.49 3.93 0.48
C ARG A 305 9.72 3.61 1.95
N GLU A 306 10.78 4.15 2.54
CA GLU A 306 11.11 3.94 3.96
C GLU A 306 9.96 4.36 4.88
N MET A 307 9.36 5.53 4.65
CA MET A 307 8.26 6.04 5.46
C MET A 307 7.02 5.15 5.35
N ILE A 308 6.67 4.71 4.15
CA ILE A 308 5.48 3.88 3.93
C ILE A 308 5.71 2.46 4.48
N GLU A 309 6.88 1.85 4.30
CA GLU A 309 7.21 0.55 4.87
C GLU A 309 7.14 0.58 6.41
N LYS A 310 7.64 1.66 7.03
CA LYS A 310 7.56 1.88 8.46
C LYS A 310 6.12 2.08 8.94
N GLU A 311 5.33 2.87 8.24
CA GLU A 311 3.91 3.12 8.55
C GLU A 311 3.07 1.85 8.46
N CYS A 312 3.35 1.02 7.47
CA CYS A 312 2.70 -0.28 7.30
C CYS A 312 3.30 -1.38 8.18
N ALA A 313 4.11 -1.04 9.20
CA ALA A 313 4.71 -1.98 10.17
C ALA A 313 5.46 -3.16 9.50
N GLY A 314 6.04 -2.96 8.32
CA GLY A 314 6.73 -3.98 7.53
C GLY A 314 5.81 -5.07 6.94
N LEU A 315 4.51 -4.81 6.84
CA LEU A 315 3.54 -5.71 6.20
C LEU A 315 3.61 -5.63 4.67
N ILE A 316 4.18 -4.56 4.13
CA ILE A 316 4.46 -4.40 2.71
C ILE A 316 5.96 -4.23 2.46
N GLU A 317 6.38 -4.61 1.26
CA GLU A 317 7.71 -4.39 0.73
C GLU A 317 7.61 -3.80 -0.67
N PHE A 318 8.35 -2.73 -0.93
CA PHE A 318 8.44 -2.19 -2.29
C PHE A 318 9.26 -3.10 -3.18
N ILE A 319 8.75 -3.35 -4.38
CA ILE A 319 9.43 -4.11 -5.42
C ILE A 319 9.92 -3.13 -6.48
N GLU A 320 11.23 -3.18 -6.75
CA GLU A 320 11.86 -2.45 -7.85
C GLU A 320 12.21 -3.42 -8.98
N PRO A 321 11.42 -3.44 -10.06
CA PRO A 321 11.72 -4.28 -11.20
C PRO A 321 12.96 -3.77 -11.95
N LYS A 322 14.00 -4.59 -12.04
CA LYS A 322 15.25 -4.22 -12.72
C LYS A 322 15.16 -4.33 -14.24
N HIS A 323 14.42 -5.33 -14.74
CA HIS A 323 14.37 -5.70 -16.16
C HIS A 323 12.97 -5.52 -16.72
N GLY A 324 12.85 -5.07 -17.98
CA GLY A 324 11.60 -5.02 -18.74
C GLY A 324 11.31 -6.34 -19.48
N LEU A 325 10.19 -6.40 -20.22
CA LEU A 325 9.77 -7.60 -20.95
C LEU A 325 10.76 -8.03 -22.06
N SER A 326 11.62 -7.14 -22.52
CA SER A 326 12.70 -7.46 -23.46
C SER A 326 13.75 -8.42 -22.88
N ALA A 327 13.93 -8.44 -21.56
CA ALA A 327 14.85 -9.36 -20.87
C ALA A 327 14.25 -10.76 -20.60
N VAL A 328 13.00 -10.99 -20.98
CA VAL A 328 12.31 -12.27 -20.82
C VAL A 328 12.52 -13.13 -22.05
N GLY A 329 13.14 -14.27 -21.92
CA GLY A 329 13.23 -15.29 -22.99
C GLY A 329 11.95 -16.14 -23.05
N GLY A 330 11.49 -16.49 -24.24
CA GLY A 330 10.28 -17.28 -24.44
C GLY A 330 8.99 -16.56 -24.06
N HIS A 331 7.92 -17.30 -23.82
CA HIS A 331 6.60 -16.81 -23.39
C HIS A 331 5.96 -15.75 -24.31
N GLU A 332 6.19 -15.79 -25.62
CA GLU A 332 5.75 -14.75 -26.55
C GLU A 332 4.23 -14.49 -26.49
N HIS A 333 3.43 -15.54 -26.34
CA HIS A 333 1.97 -15.44 -26.18
C HIS A 333 1.55 -14.69 -24.92
N ILE A 334 2.29 -14.80 -23.82
CA ILE A 334 2.04 -14.06 -22.56
C ILE A 334 2.56 -12.63 -22.66
N LYS A 335 3.74 -12.43 -23.24
CA LYS A 335 4.31 -11.09 -23.43
C LYS A 335 3.35 -10.18 -24.19
N HIS A 336 2.74 -10.68 -25.28
CA HIS A 336 1.79 -9.90 -26.05
C HIS A 336 0.58 -9.44 -25.23
N GLU A 337 0.02 -10.32 -24.40
CA GLU A 337 -1.09 -9.97 -23.50
C GLU A 337 -0.66 -8.96 -22.43
N LEU A 338 0.50 -9.16 -21.81
CA LEU A 338 1.03 -8.25 -20.79
C LEU A 338 1.38 -6.88 -21.36
N MET A 339 1.92 -6.81 -22.58
CA MET A 339 2.19 -5.55 -23.28
C MET A 339 0.89 -4.78 -23.58
N ALA A 340 -0.18 -5.47 -23.98
CA ALA A 340 -1.48 -4.84 -24.20
C ALA A 340 -2.04 -4.24 -22.90
N ILE A 341 -1.94 -4.96 -21.78
CA ILE A 341 -2.34 -4.45 -20.45
C ILE A 341 -1.47 -3.25 -20.05
N ALA A 342 -0.15 -3.33 -20.22
CA ALA A 342 0.78 -2.24 -19.90
C ALA A 342 0.47 -0.97 -20.72
N LYS A 343 0.14 -1.12 -22.00
CA LYS A 343 -0.27 0.00 -22.86
C LYS A 343 -1.55 0.68 -22.35
N ASN A 344 -2.56 -0.09 -21.99
CA ASN A 344 -3.83 0.45 -21.47
C ASN A 344 -3.63 1.17 -20.13
N LEU A 345 -2.78 0.62 -19.24
CA LEU A 345 -2.43 1.25 -17.98
C LEU A 345 -1.72 2.60 -18.18
N LYS A 346 -0.73 2.66 -19.08
CA LYS A 346 -0.02 3.90 -19.42
C LYS A 346 -0.93 4.95 -20.06
N ALA A 347 -1.93 4.51 -20.83
CA ALA A 347 -2.90 5.40 -21.46
C ALA A 347 -4.02 5.87 -20.50
N GLY A 348 -4.07 5.35 -19.26
CA GLY A 348 -5.15 5.65 -18.33
C GLY A 348 -6.51 5.05 -18.71
N GLU A 349 -6.53 4.04 -19.59
CA GLU A 349 -7.74 3.37 -20.07
C GLU A 349 -8.29 2.40 -19.01
N THR A 350 -8.97 2.95 -18.01
CA THR A 350 -9.47 2.18 -16.87
C THR A 350 -10.43 1.06 -17.28
N THR A 351 -11.28 1.28 -18.27
CA THR A 351 -12.26 0.27 -18.76
C THR A 351 -11.59 -0.98 -19.32
N LEU A 352 -10.43 -0.84 -19.97
CA LEU A 352 -9.69 -1.95 -20.58
C LEU A 352 -8.64 -2.57 -19.64
N THR A 353 -8.45 -1.97 -18.47
CA THR A 353 -7.52 -2.46 -17.45
C THR A 353 -8.21 -3.51 -16.58
N PRO A 354 -7.61 -4.69 -16.35
CA PRO A 354 -8.16 -5.68 -15.42
C PRO A 354 -8.09 -5.19 -13.97
N MET A 355 -9.01 -5.66 -13.12
CA MET A 355 -8.94 -5.44 -11.67
C MET A 355 -7.75 -6.18 -11.06
N GLY A 356 -7.46 -7.37 -11.57
CA GLY A 356 -6.32 -8.15 -11.12
C GLY A 356 -5.88 -9.22 -12.12
N LEU A 357 -4.65 -9.68 -11.91
CA LEU A 357 -4.00 -10.75 -12.66
C LEU A 357 -3.79 -11.96 -11.78
N LEU A 358 -4.08 -13.15 -12.27
CA LEU A 358 -3.74 -14.41 -11.65
C LEU A 358 -2.73 -15.15 -12.53
N ALA A 359 -1.46 -15.19 -12.12
CA ALA A 359 -0.40 -15.92 -12.79
C ALA A 359 -0.34 -17.36 -12.25
N VAL A 360 -0.62 -18.33 -13.11
CA VAL A 360 -0.74 -19.75 -12.76
C VAL A 360 0.25 -20.60 -13.57
N GLY A 361 0.86 -21.57 -12.93
CA GLY A 361 1.73 -22.53 -13.63
C GLY A 361 2.72 -23.23 -12.70
N PRO A 362 3.48 -24.21 -13.19
CA PRO A 362 4.42 -24.98 -12.39
C PRO A 362 5.53 -24.11 -11.79
N MET A 363 6.19 -24.64 -10.76
CA MET A 363 7.38 -24.03 -10.17
C MET A 363 8.48 -23.88 -11.24
N GLY A 364 9.30 -22.82 -11.12
CA GLY A 364 10.39 -22.59 -12.07
C GLY A 364 9.98 -22.08 -13.46
N SER A 365 8.69 -21.91 -13.76
CA SER A 365 8.20 -21.40 -15.08
C SER A 365 8.44 -19.90 -15.33
N GLY A 366 9.06 -19.17 -14.38
CA GLY A 366 9.42 -17.77 -14.55
C GLY A 366 8.34 -16.75 -14.18
N LYS A 367 7.22 -17.15 -13.53
CA LYS A 367 6.10 -16.28 -13.16
C LYS A 367 6.54 -14.97 -12.50
N THR A 368 7.29 -15.07 -11.41
CA THR A 368 7.71 -13.90 -10.62
C THR A 368 8.61 -12.95 -11.43
N PHE A 369 9.50 -13.51 -12.26
CA PHE A 369 10.38 -12.71 -13.11
C PHE A 369 9.60 -11.97 -14.20
N VAL A 370 8.72 -12.67 -14.93
CA VAL A 370 7.90 -12.09 -16.00
C VAL A 370 6.94 -11.03 -15.46
N ILE A 371 6.30 -11.27 -14.31
CA ILE A 371 5.43 -10.29 -13.67
C ILE A 371 6.22 -9.04 -13.25
N LYS A 372 7.40 -9.19 -12.65
CA LYS A 372 8.26 -8.04 -12.33
C LYS A 372 8.66 -7.26 -13.61
N ALA A 373 9.01 -7.97 -14.68
CA ALA A 373 9.33 -7.35 -15.96
C ALA A 373 8.13 -6.59 -16.57
N PHE A 374 6.93 -7.15 -16.47
CA PHE A 374 5.69 -6.48 -16.86
C PHE A 374 5.44 -5.19 -16.06
N LEU A 375 5.68 -5.20 -14.75
CA LEU A 375 5.49 -4.02 -13.91
C LEU A 375 6.43 -2.87 -14.31
N LYS A 376 7.68 -3.19 -14.66
CA LYS A 376 8.61 -2.20 -15.22
C LYS A 376 8.12 -1.67 -16.55
N GLU A 377 7.66 -2.56 -17.43
CA GLU A 377 7.11 -2.18 -18.72
C GLU A 377 5.87 -1.28 -18.58
N ALA A 378 4.98 -1.58 -17.62
CA ALA A 378 3.81 -0.77 -17.33
C ALA A 378 4.14 0.56 -16.63
N GLY A 379 5.36 0.73 -16.09
CA GLY A 379 5.74 1.91 -15.31
C GLY A 379 5.03 1.99 -13.95
N LEU A 380 4.55 0.86 -13.42
CA LEU A 380 3.86 0.80 -12.15
C LEU A 380 4.83 0.64 -10.98
N SER A 381 4.61 1.44 -9.93
CA SER A 381 5.14 1.10 -8.60
C SER A 381 4.53 -0.20 -8.12
N ALA A 382 5.27 -1.00 -7.37
CA ALA A 382 4.77 -2.28 -6.88
C ALA A 382 5.13 -2.52 -5.42
N VAL A 383 4.20 -3.12 -4.69
CA VAL A 383 4.40 -3.58 -3.31
C VAL A 383 4.02 -5.05 -3.18
N ALA A 384 4.81 -5.80 -2.42
CA ALA A 384 4.45 -7.15 -2.01
C ALA A 384 3.81 -7.15 -0.63
N LEU A 385 2.75 -7.90 -0.45
CA LEU A 385 2.17 -8.19 0.87
C LEU A 385 2.98 -9.33 1.50
N LYS A 386 3.64 -9.04 2.65
CA LYS A 386 4.47 -10.00 3.37
C LYS A 386 3.69 -10.77 4.43
N ASN A 387 3.98 -12.05 4.55
CA ASN A 387 3.58 -12.91 5.69
C ASN A 387 2.12 -12.77 6.10
N PHE A 388 1.24 -12.84 5.12
CA PHE A 388 -0.18 -12.54 5.26
C PHE A 388 -0.88 -13.34 6.38
N ARG A 389 -0.47 -14.57 6.67
CA ARG A 389 -1.07 -15.37 7.76
C ARG A 389 -0.40 -15.17 9.13
N SER A 390 0.93 -15.14 9.21
CA SER A 390 1.62 -15.20 10.49
C SER A 390 1.76 -13.86 11.22
N LYS A 391 1.88 -12.75 10.48
CA LYS A 391 2.02 -11.40 11.05
C LYS A 391 0.69 -10.66 11.24
N TRP A 392 -0.38 -11.15 10.61
CA TRP A 392 -1.71 -10.53 10.71
C TRP A 392 -2.55 -11.15 11.84
N VAL A 393 -2.09 -12.27 12.42
CA VAL A 393 -2.64 -12.85 13.64
C VAL A 393 -2.28 -11.96 14.83
N GLY A 394 -3.29 -11.32 15.42
CA GLY A 394 -3.11 -10.39 16.55
C GLY A 394 -2.85 -8.93 16.16
N SER A 395 -2.55 -8.59 14.91
CA SER A 395 -2.55 -7.21 14.43
C SER A 395 -3.80 -6.95 13.60
N THR A 396 -4.75 -6.48 14.26
CA THR A 396 -6.10 -6.07 13.95
C THR A 396 -6.39 -5.68 12.48
N GLU A 397 -7.65 -5.80 12.11
CA GLU A 397 -8.27 -5.20 10.93
C GLU A 397 -7.79 -3.76 10.66
N ALA A 398 -7.43 -3.00 11.71
CA ALA A 398 -6.86 -1.66 11.62
C ALA A 398 -5.55 -1.59 10.81
N ASN A 399 -4.64 -2.56 10.96
CA ASN A 399 -3.41 -2.57 10.16
C ASN A 399 -3.68 -2.88 8.68
N LEU A 400 -4.63 -3.77 8.39
CA LEU A 400 -5.07 -4.01 7.01
C LEU A 400 -5.68 -2.74 6.40
N GLU A 401 -6.60 -2.09 7.10
CA GLU A 401 -7.21 -0.83 6.63
C GLU A 401 -6.16 0.25 6.37
N ARG A 402 -5.15 0.37 7.24
CA ARG A 402 -4.03 1.30 7.04
C ARG A 402 -3.24 0.97 5.76
N VAL A 403 -2.90 -0.30 5.55
CA VAL A 403 -2.22 -0.76 4.34
C VAL A 403 -3.07 -0.49 3.10
N LEU A 404 -4.35 -0.85 3.11
CA LEU A 404 -5.24 -0.65 1.97
C LEU A 404 -5.45 0.84 1.65
N ALA A 405 -5.60 1.68 2.69
CA ALA A 405 -5.69 3.13 2.52
C ALA A 405 -4.42 3.72 1.92
N THR A 406 -3.26 3.30 2.40
CA THR A 406 -1.95 3.74 1.89
C THR A 406 -1.77 3.33 0.42
N VAL A 407 -2.06 2.07 0.09
CA VAL A 407 -2.01 1.55 -1.29
C VAL A 407 -2.93 2.35 -2.21
N LYS A 408 -4.18 2.59 -1.81
CA LYS A 408 -5.15 3.39 -2.58
C LYS A 408 -4.68 4.83 -2.80
N ALA A 409 -4.06 5.43 -1.79
CA ALA A 409 -3.55 6.81 -1.85
C ALA A 409 -2.27 6.96 -2.69
N MET A 410 -1.53 5.87 -2.93
CA MET A 410 -0.29 5.91 -3.72
C MET A 410 -0.54 6.15 -5.23
N GLY A 411 -1.77 6.09 -5.71
CA GLY A 411 -2.11 6.21 -7.14
C GLY A 411 -1.87 4.90 -7.89
N PRO A 412 -1.62 4.87 -9.19
CA PRO A 412 -1.47 3.63 -9.93
C PRO A 412 -0.34 2.75 -9.36
N ILE A 413 -0.71 1.62 -8.75
CA ILE A 413 0.20 0.73 -8.03
C ILE A 413 -0.20 -0.73 -8.25
N ALA A 414 0.78 -1.63 -8.28
CA ALA A 414 0.53 -3.06 -8.25
C ALA A 414 0.74 -3.62 -6.83
N VAL A 415 -0.18 -4.47 -6.41
CA VAL A 415 -0.09 -5.24 -5.15
C VAL A 415 0.19 -6.69 -5.49
N ILE A 416 1.38 -7.16 -5.14
CA ILE A 416 1.83 -8.52 -5.44
C ILE A 416 1.58 -9.43 -4.25
N ILE A 417 0.98 -10.58 -4.54
CA ILE A 417 0.76 -11.67 -3.60
C ILE A 417 1.39 -12.93 -4.22
N ASP A 418 2.54 -13.31 -3.71
CA ASP A 418 3.19 -14.56 -4.10
C ASP A 418 2.69 -15.72 -3.24
N GLU A 419 2.76 -16.94 -3.76
CA GLU A 419 2.25 -18.14 -3.10
C GLU A 419 0.79 -17.99 -2.60
N GLY A 420 -0.09 -17.48 -3.47
CA GLY A 420 -1.47 -17.18 -3.13
C GLY A 420 -2.25 -18.37 -2.54
N ASP A 421 -1.92 -19.59 -2.92
CA ASP A 421 -2.50 -20.82 -2.37
C ASP A 421 -2.20 -21.01 -0.88
N ARG A 422 -1.06 -20.53 -0.39
CA ARG A 422 -0.73 -20.55 1.04
C ARG A 422 -1.44 -19.43 1.80
N SER A 423 -1.61 -18.29 1.15
CA SER A 423 -2.21 -17.10 1.77
C SER A 423 -3.74 -17.15 1.80
N PHE A 424 -4.38 -17.69 0.74
CA PHE A 424 -5.83 -17.67 0.51
C PHE A 424 -6.46 -19.07 0.34
N GLY A 425 -5.72 -20.13 0.71
CA GLY A 425 -6.19 -21.49 0.57
C GLY A 425 -7.33 -21.81 1.55
N SER A 426 -8.36 -22.51 1.07
CA SER A 426 -9.47 -23.06 1.84
C SER A 426 -9.11 -24.31 2.66
N GLY A 427 -7.83 -24.52 2.99
CA GLY A 427 -7.36 -25.67 3.75
C GLY A 427 -7.68 -25.53 5.23
N GLY A 428 -8.55 -26.38 5.72
CA GLY A 428 -8.93 -26.53 7.13
C GLY A 428 -7.74 -26.86 8.03
N GLY A 429 -7.14 -25.83 8.59
CA GLY A 429 -6.42 -25.90 9.85
C GLY A 429 -7.38 -25.34 10.90
N GLU A 430 -7.52 -26.05 12.00
CA GLU A 430 -8.33 -25.63 13.14
C GLU A 430 -8.13 -24.14 13.41
N ASP A 431 -9.24 -23.41 13.41
CA ASP A 431 -9.30 -21.98 13.76
C ASP A 431 -8.89 -21.79 15.24
N SER A 432 -7.61 -21.89 15.52
CA SER A 432 -7.06 -21.48 16.82
C SER A 432 -7.05 -19.96 16.99
N ASP A 433 -7.54 -19.21 15.99
CA ASP A 433 -7.33 -17.78 15.82
C ASP A 433 -8.59 -16.92 15.88
N GLY A 434 -9.70 -17.46 16.41
CA GLY A 434 -10.94 -16.70 16.61
C GLY A 434 -11.57 -16.10 15.35
N GLY A 435 -11.27 -16.61 14.15
CA GLY A 435 -11.84 -16.11 12.89
C GLY A 435 -11.22 -14.81 12.34
N THR A 436 -10.16 -14.29 12.96
CA THR A 436 -9.49 -13.03 12.53
C THR A 436 -8.90 -13.16 11.12
N SER A 437 -8.30 -14.29 10.82
CA SER A 437 -7.74 -14.59 9.49
C SER A 437 -8.81 -14.56 8.39
N SER A 438 -9.97 -15.09 8.67
CA SER A 438 -11.11 -15.13 7.73
C SER A 438 -11.68 -13.74 7.47
N ARG A 439 -11.73 -12.85 8.48
CA ARG A 439 -12.20 -11.46 8.34
C ARG A 439 -11.22 -10.61 7.52
N VAL A 440 -9.92 -10.75 7.76
CA VAL A 440 -8.87 -10.09 6.98
C VAL A 440 -8.94 -10.47 5.49
N ILE A 441 -9.10 -11.76 5.20
CA ILE A 441 -9.27 -12.26 3.82
C ILE A 441 -10.58 -11.72 3.20
N ALA A 442 -11.68 -11.72 3.94
CA ALA A 442 -12.95 -11.18 3.46
C ALA A 442 -12.84 -9.69 3.12
N ARG A 443 -12.20 -8.89 3.97
CA ARG A 443 -12.00 -7.46 3.73
C ARG A 443 -11.10 -7.19 2.52
N LEU A 444 -10.04 -7.99 2.33
CA LEU A 444 -9.20 -7.87 1.13
C LEU A 444 -9.97 -8.20 -0.16
N LYS A 445 -10.80 -9.26 -0.14
CA LYS A 445 -11.69 -9.61 -1.26
C LYS A 445 -12.67 -8.49 -1.60
N GLU A 446 -13.20 -7.82 -0.59
CA GLU A 446 -14.09 -6.67 -0.75
C GLU A 446 -13.36 -5.50 -1.40
N PHE A 447 -12.19 -5.14 -0.89
CA PHE A 447 -11.34 -4.08 -1.45
C PHE A 447 -10.93 -4.37 -2.91
N MET A 448 -10.60 -5.63 -3.24
CA MET A 448 -10.30 -6.04 -4.61
C MET A 448 -11.48 -5.85 -5.56
N ALA A 449 -12.72 -5.87 -5.06
CA ALA A 449 -13.93 -5.73 -5.85
C ALA A 449 -14.45 -4.29 -5.94
N GLU A 450 -13.84 -3.33 -5.23
CA GLU A 450 -14.24 -1.92 -5.29
C GLU A 450 -14.01 -1.35 -6.71
N PRO A 451 -15.05 -0.87 -7.43
CA PRO A 451 -14.92 -0.38 -8.81
C PRO A 451 -13.93 0.79 -8.96
N GLU A 452 -13.79 1.61 -7.91
CA GLU A 452 -12.88 2.77 -7.88
C GLU A 452 -11.41 2.37 -7.95
N ASN A 453 -11.08 1.13 -7.59
CA ASN A 453 -9.72 0.61 -7.64
C ASN A 453 -9.27 0.24 -9.07
N ARG A 454 -10.20 0.15 -10.03
CA ARG A 454 -9.87 -0.19 -11.41
C ARG A 454 -8.95 0.87 -12.05
N GLY A 455 -7.79 0.44 -12.51
CA GLY A 455 -6.76 1.34 -13.05
C GLY A 455 -5.94 2.09 -11.99
N GLN A 456 -6.31 1.99 -10.69
CA GLN A 456 -5.58 2.60 -9.57
C GLN A 456 -4.80 1.55 -8.77
N VAL A 457 -5.40 0.39 -8.50
CA VAL A 457 -4.75 -0.71 -7.78
C VAL A 457 -4.87 -1.98 -8.61
N LEU A 458 -3.75 -2.49 -9.11
CA LEU A 458 -3.70 -3.75 -9.85
C LEU A 458 -3.25 -4.86 -8.92
N PHE A 459 -4.13 -5.79 -8.57
CA PHE A 459 -3.74 -6.98 -7.83
C PHE A 459 -3.08 -8.01 -8.74
N VAL A 460 -1.92 -8.53 -8.33
CA VAL A 460 -1.20 -9.58 -9.05
C VAL A 460 -0.94 -10.73 -8.11
N MET A 461 -1.68 -11.80 -8.28
CA MET A 461 -1.51 -13.01 -7.49
C MET A 461 -0.80 -14.09 -8.30
N MET A 462 0.16 -14.76 -7.69
CA MET A 462 0.91 -15.86 -8.30
C MET A 462 0.69 -17.14 -7.49
N THR A 463 0.45 -18.26 -8.17
CA THR A 463 0.27 -19.56 -7.52
C THR A 463 0.64 -20.73 -8.43
N ASN A 464 1.09 -21.81 -7.84
CA ASN A 464 1.27 -23.09 -8.53
C ASN A 464 0.01 -23.99 -8.37
N ARG A 465 -0.84 -23.70 -7.40
CA ARG A 465 -1.99 -24.52 -6.99
C ARG A 465 -3.27 -23.70 -6.95
N PRO A 466 -3.80 -23.27 -8.12
CA PRO A 466 -5.02 -22.47 -8.19
C PRO A 466 -6.27 -23.24 -7.70
N ASP A 467 -6.20 -24.57 -7.64
CA ASP A 467 -7.22 -25.44 -7.10
C ASP A 467 -7.41 -25.29 -5.58
N LYS A 468 -6.39 -24.78 -4.87
CA LYS A 468 -6.46 -24.48 -3.44
C LYS A 468 -6.98 -23.08 -3.13
N LEU A 469 -7.01 -22.18 -4.12
CA LEU A 469 -7.55 -20.84 -3.94
C LEU A 469 -9.07 -20.86 -3.80
N ASP A 470 -9.57 -19.99 -2.94
CA ASP A 470 -11.01 -19.73 -2.84
C ASP A 470 -11.57 -19.28 -4.21
N SER A 471 -12.69 -19.87 -4.60
CA SER A 471 -13.38 -19.58 -5.87
C SER A 471 -13.79 -18.12 -6.00
N ASP A 472 -14.13 -17.46 -4.88
CA ASP A 472 -14.57 -16.07 -4.86
C ASP A 472 -13.48 -15.09 -5.30
N ILE A 473 -12.21 -15.36 -4.97
CA ILE A 473 -11.11 -14.47 -5.37
C ILE A 473 -10.84 -14.53 -6.87
N LYS A 474 -11.18 -15.66 -7.50
CA LYS A 474 -10.99 -15.93 -8.94
C LYS A 474 -12.14 -15.43 -9.82
N ARG A 475 -13.18 -14.81 -9.23
CA ARG A 475 -14.34 -14.30 -9.98
C ARG A 475 -13.99 -13.05 -10.79
N PRO A 476 -14.69 -12.81 -11.93
CA PRO A 476 -14.64 -11.54 -12.64
C PRO A 476 -14.91 -10.36 -11.68
N GLY A 477 -14.19 -9.25 -11.87
CA GLY A 477 -14.22 -8.10 -10.97
C GLY A 477 -13.21 -8.17 -9.80
N ARG A 478 -12.36 -9.22 -9.74
CA ARG A 478 -11.24 -9.36 -8.80
C ARG A 478 -9.98 -9.77 -9.54
N LEU A 479 -9.78 -11.07 -9.80
CA LEU A 479 -8.68 -11.57 -10.64
C LEU A 479 -9.22 -11.91 -12.04
N ASP A 480 -9.49 -10.86 -12.80
CA ASP A 480 -10.18 -10.95 -14.10
C ASP A 480 -9.36 -11.66 -15.16
N ARG A 481 -8.04 -11.46 -15.14
CA ARG A 481 -7.15 -11.96 -16.17
C ARG A 481 -6.29 -13.07 -15.60
N LYS A 482 -6.52 -14.30 -16.06
CA LYS A 482 -5.78 -15.48 -15.63
C LYS A 482 -4.76 -15.83 -16.71
N ILE A 483 -3.48 -15.75 -16.34
CA ILE A 483 -2.34 -15.88 -17.26
C ILE A 483 -1.62 -17.19 -16.95
N PRO A 484 -1.60 -18.15 -17.90
CA PRO A 484 -0.96 -19.43 -17.70
C PRO A 484 0.53 -19.37 -18.05
N PHE A 485 1.34 -19.96 -17.21
CA PHE A 485 2.77 -20.15 -17.43
C PHE A 485 3.09 -21.63 -17.62
N PHE A 486 3.95 -21.93 -18.58
CA PHE A 486 4.37 -23.28 -18.92
C PHE A 486 5.88 -23.37 -19.05
N TYR A 487 6.41 -24.58 -19.07
CA TYR A 487 7.78 -24.80 -19.50
C TYR A 487 7.88 -24.64 -21.02
N CYS A 488 9.08 -24.37 -21.51
CA CYS A 488 9.33 -24.19 -22.95
C CYS A 488 9.01 -25.45 -23.74
N ASP A 489 8.12 -25.33 -24.73
CA ASP A 489 7.71 -26.46 -25.60
C ASP A 489 8.77 -26.85 -26.63
N SER A 490 9.49 -25.87 -27.19
CA SER A 490 10.43 -26.07 -28.27
C SER A 490 11.88 -25.78 -27.89
N ALA A 491 12.83 -26.38 -28.61
CA ALA A 491 14.25 -26.03 -28.47
C ALA A 491 14.49 -24.53 -28.73
N ALA A 492 13.78 -23.94 -29.68
CA ALA A 492 13.91 -22.51 -29.99
C ALA A 492 13.50 -21.61 -28.82
N GLU A 493 12.42 -21.94 -28.08
CA GLU A 493 12.05 -21.21 -26.87
C GLU A 493 13.09 -21.37 -25.76
N ARG A 494 13.64 -22.57 -25.56
CA ARG A 494 14.73 -22.82 -24.59
C ARG A 494 15.98 -22.01 -24.93
N VAL A 495 16.36 -21.92 -26.21
CA VAL A 495 17.46 -21.06 -26.67
C VAL A 495 17.19 -19.59 -26.32
N GLN A 496 15.96 -19.09 -26.56
CA GLN A 496 15.61 -17.72 -26.18
C GLN A 496 15.75 -17.47 -24.68
N VAL A 497 15.35 -18.43 -23.84
CA VAL A 497 15.53 -18.33 -22.40
C VAL A 497 17.02 -18.31 -22.02
N LEU A 498 17.82 -19.21 -22.57
CA LEU A 498 19.25 -19.29 -22.34
C LEU A 498 19.96 -18.00 -22.73
N GLN A 499 19.69 -17.49 -23.95
CA GLN A 499 20.26 -16.23 -24.43
C GLN A 499 19.84 -15.02 -23.57
N ALA A 500 18.57 -14.97 -23.15
CA ALA A 500 18.07 -13.91 -22.26
C ALA A 500 18.75 -13.96 -20.88
N VAL A 501 18.99 -15.16 -20.34
CA VAL A 501 19.74 -15.36 -19.11
C VAL A 501 21.17 -14.85 -19.25
N LEU A 502 21.90 -15.33 -20.25
CA LEU A 502 23.30 -14.93 -20.49
C LEU A 502 23.43 -13.42 -20.71
N SER A 503 22.54 -12.83 -21.50
CA SER A 503 22.51 -11.37 -21.71
C SER A 503 22.28 -10.61 -20.40
N ARG A 504 21.43 -11.11 -19.50
CA ARG A 504 21.15 -10.48 -18.20
C ARG A 504 22.36 -10.49 -17.26
N TYR A 505 23.19 -11.53 -17.35
CA TYR A 505 24.43 -11.64 -16.59
C TYR A 505 25.66 -11.07 -17.33
N GLU A 506 25.44 -10.45 -18.51
CA GLU A 506 26.51 -9.86 -19.34
C GLU A 506 27.57 -10.89 -19.76
N GLU A 507 27.18 -12.15 -19.96
CA GLU A 507 28.08 -13.25 -20.32
C GLU A 507 27.97 -13.55 -21.83
N PRO A 508 28.97 -13.17 -22.62
CA PRO A 508 28.97 -13.44 -24.05
C PRO A 508 29.16 -14.94 -24.33
N CYS A 509 28.29 -15.50 -25.16
CA CYS A 509 28.39 -16.87 -25.60
C CYS A 509 28.84 -16.93 -27.08
N VAL A 510 29.88 -17.70 -27.39
CA VAL A 510 30.39 -17.82 -28.75
C VAL A 510 29.82 -19.06 -29.50
N ALA A 511 28.91 -19.82 -28.87
CA ALA A 511 28.25 -20.94 -29.53
C ALA A 511 27.33 -20.44 -30.67
N SER A 512 27.32 -21.17 -31.77
CA SER A 512 26.43 -20.90 -32.90
C SER A 512 24.96 -21.22 -32.56
N MET A 513 24.04 -20.64 -33.30
CA MET A 513 22.61 -20.90 -33.12
C MET A 513 22.25 -22.39 -33.34
N GLU A 514 22.95 -23.09 -34.25
CA GLU A 514 22.72 -24.50 -34.55
C GLU A 514 23.16 -25.39 -33.38
N GLU A 515 24.32 -25.08 -32.78
CA GLU A 515 24.82 -25.80 -31.59
C GLU A 515 23.86 -25.57 -30.40
N LEU A 516 23.40 -24.35 -30.17
CA LEU A 516 22.45 -24.05 -29.11
C LEU A 516 21.10 -24.77 -29.32
N LEU A 517 20.58 -24.83 -30.54
CA LEU A 517 19.36 -25.57 -30.84
C LEU A 517 19.53 -27.06 -30.60
N THR A 518 20.66 -27.66 -31.02
CA THR A 518 20.95 -29.06 -30.82
C THR A 518 21.06 -29.41 -29.33
N LEU A 519 21.74 -28.58 -28.55
CA LEU A 519 21.82 -28.75 -27.11
C LEU A 519 20.43 -28.60 -26.47
N CYS A 520 19.71 -27.52 -26.79
CA CYS A 520 18.41 -27.25 -26.19
C CYS A 520 17.34 -28.29 -26.55
N ASP A 521 17.50 -29.04 -27.64
CA ASP A 521 16.60 -30.16 -27.96
C ASP A 521 16.72 -31.29 -26.92
N THR A 522 17.90 -31.52 -26.37
CA THR A 522 18.12 -32.50 -25.31
C THR A 522 17.56 -32.07 -23.94
N LEU A 523 17.33 -30.79 -23.73
CA LEU A 523 16.86 -30.20 -22.46
C LEU A 523 15.33 -30.18 -22.35
N THR A 524 14.65 -31.16 -22.95
CA THR A 524 13.17 -31.25 -22.86
C THR A 524 12.71 -31.49 -21.42
N GLY A 525 11.75 -30.68 -20.95
CA GLY A 525 11.20 -30.77 -19.59
C GLY A 525 11.96 -29.97 -18.53
N TYR A 526 13.01 -29.24 -18.91
CA TYR A 526 13.66 -28.28 -18.03
C TYR A 526 12.79 -27.06 -17.80
N SER A 527 12.71 -26.61 -16.56
CA SER A 527 12.08 -25.34 -16.23
C SER A 527 12.97 -24.15 -16.64
N ASN A 528 12.39 -22.94 -16.71
CA ASN A 528 13.18 -21.74 -16.97
C ASN A 528 14.22 -21.49 -15.87
N ALA A 529 13.93 -21.88 -14.63
CA ALA A 529 14.87 -21.80 -13.52
C ALA A 529 16.04 -22.83 -13.68
N ASP A 530 15.75 -24.03 -14.18
CA ASP A 530 16.79 -25.03 -14.48
C ASP A 530 17.70 -24.55 -15.61
N LEU A 531 17.13 -23.94 -16.67
CA LEU A 531 17.91 -23.35 -17.75
C LEU A 531 18.80 -22.21 -17.27
N GLU A 532 18.33 -21.39 -16.32
CA GLU A 532 19.14 -20.35 -15.68
C GLU A 532 20.29 -20.97 -14.87
N ALA A 533 20.00 -21.96 -14.02
CA ALA A 533 21.02 -22.65 -13.21
C ALA A 533 22.07 -23.33 -14.09
N LEU A 534 21.63 -24.00 -15.14
CA LEU A 534 22.52 -24.65 -16.13
C LEU A 534 23.41 -23.61 -16.83
N SER A 535 22.85 -22.48 -17.23
CA SER A 535 23.61 -21.40 -17.88
C SER A 535 24.73 -20.88 -16.98
N LEU A 536 24.42 -20.65 -15.69
CA LEU A 536 25.39 -20.17 -14.72
C LEU A 536 26.47 -21.23 -14.42
N LEU A 537 26.11 -22.51 -14.34
CA LEU A 537 27.08 -23.61 -14.21
C LEU A 537 28.02 -23.65 -15.42
N ALA A 538 27.51 -23.46 -16.63
CA ALA A 538 28.35 -23.39 -17.83
C ALA A 538 29.33 -22.22 -17.82
N VAL A 539 28.88 -21.06 -17.34
CA VAL A 539 29.74 -19.87 -17.15
C VAL A 539 30.86 -20.18 -16.13
N GLU A 540 30.53 -20.83 -15.03
CA GLU A 540 31.51 -21.26 -14.01
C GLU A 540 32.53 -22.21 -14.59
N LEU A 541 32.11 -23.25 -15.33
CA LEU A 541 33.00 -24.21 -15.97
C LEU A 541 33.93 -23.52 -16.99
N ALA A 542 33.41 -22.65 -17.84
CA ALA A 542 34.21 -21.92 -18.81
C ALA A 542 35.25 -21.00 -18.14
N ARG A 543 34.88 -20.31 -17.08
CA ARG A 543 35.81 -19.47 -16.30
C ARG A 543 36.91 -20.28 -15.62
N ASN A 544 36.55 -21.42 -15.04
CA ASN A 544 37.53 -22.34 -14.39
C ASN A 544 38.53 -22.92 -15.41
N GLN A 545 38.09 -23.12 -16.65
CA GLN A 545 38.95 -23.61 -17.75
C GLN A 545 39.72 -22.48 -18.46
N GLY A 546 39.43 -21.20 -18.16
CA GLY A 546 40.03 -20.06 -18.83
C GLY A 546 39.61 -19.93 -20.30
N THR A 547 38.45 -20.47 -20.68
CA THR A 547 37.90 -20.47 -22.04
C THR A 547 36.67 -19.52 -22.13
N PRO A 548 36.37 -18.96 -23.32
CA PRO A 548 35.09 -18.27 -23.51
C PRO A 548 33.96 -19.28 -23.39
N LEU A 549 32.77 -18.81 -22.98
CA LEU A 549 31.58 -19.65 -22.90
C LEU A 549 31.21 -20.14 -24.31
N ASN A 550 31.25 -21.42 -24.54
CA ASN A 550 31.03 -22.09 -25.82
C ASN A 550 30.03 -23.27 -25.68
N ALA A 551 29.74 -23.94 -26.79
CA ALA A 551 28.84 -25.09 -26.81
C ALA A 551 29.33 -26.25 -25.95
N ASP A 552 30.66 -26.47 -25.85
CA ASP A 552 31.25 -27.56 -25.05
C ASP A 552 31.02 -27.33 -23.56
N ALA A 553 31.24 -26.10 -23.07
CA ALA A 553 30.99 -25.76 -21.67
C ALA A 553 29.51 -25.94 -21.30
N LEU A 554 28.59 -25.52 -22.20
CA LEU A 554 27.15 -25.71 -22.03
C LEU A 554 26.77 -27.21 -22.03
N THR A 555 27.38 -28.01 -22.90
CA THR A 555 27.15 -29.47 -22.97
C THR A 555 27.67 -30.17 -21.73
N GLN A 556 28.86 -29.79 -21.22
CA GLN A 556 29.41 -30.32 -19.97
C GLN A 556 28.49 -29.97 -18.78
N ALA A 557 28.01 -28.69 -18.71
CA ALA A 557 27.07 -28.30 -17.70
C ALA A 557 25.76 -29.10 -17.78
N ALA A 558 25.25 -29.37 -18.98
CA ALA A 558 24.02 -30.15 -19.17
C ALA A 558 24.21 -31.64 -18.77
N ALA A 559 25.41 -32.18 -18.92
CA ALA A 559 25.73 -33.56 -18.50
C ALA A 559 25.84 -33.71 -16.97
N ASP A 560 26.24 -32.64 -16.28
CA ASP A 560 26.40 -32.62 -14.82
C ASP A 560 25.14 -32.17 -14.08
N PHE A 561 24.31 -31.35 -14.70
CA PHE A 561 23.08 -30.77 -14.07
C PHE A 561 21.95 -31.80 -14.02
N MET A 562 21.41 -32.05 -12.83
CA MET A 562 20.24 -32.91 -12.62
C MET A 562 19.01 -32.11 -12.23
N PRO A 563 18.04 -31.90 -13.15
CA PRO A 563 16.78 -31.19 -12.82
C PRO A 563 15.89 -32.05 -11.90
N PRO A 564 15.03 -31.44 -11.09
CA PRO A 564 14.05 -32.15 -10.27
C PRO A 564 13.14 -33.04 -11.13
N GLN A 565 12.91 -34.32 -10.65
CA GLN A 565 12.19 -35.35 -11.43
C GLN A 565 10.70 -35.49 -11.01
N GLU A 566 9.99 -34.40 -10.73
CA GLU A 566 8.59 -34.43 -10.31
C GLU A 566 7.62 -34.31 -11.50
N ARG A 567 7.80 -35.13 -12.53
CA ARG A 567 7.05 -35.02 -13.81
C ARG A 567 5.51 -35.02 -13.62
N ASP A 568 4.99 -35.92 -12.80
CA ASP A 568 3.53 -36.04 -12.57
C ASP A 568 2.95 -34.77 -11.89
N MET A 569 3.71 -34.18 -10.97
CA MET A 569 3.29 -32.94 -10.31
C MET A 569 3.36 -31.75 -11.26
N ILE A 570 4.37 -31.66 -12.11
CA ILE A 570 4.52 -30.62 -13.13
C ILE A 570 3.36 -30.69 -14.13
N GLU A 571 3.06 -31.89 -14.67
CA GLU A 571 1.92 -32.10 -15.58
C GLU A 571 0.60 -31.68 -14.94
N PHE A 572 0.40 -32.04 -13.68
CA PHE A 572 -0.79 -31.63 -12.95
C PHE A 572 -0.91 -30.12 -12.82
N MET A 573 0.19 -29.42 -12.48
CA MET A 573 0.20 -27.95 -12.37
C MET A 573 0.00 -27.26 -13.73
N GLU A 574 0.53 -27.83 -14.83
CA GLU A 574 0.30 -27.31 -16.17
C GLU A 574 -1.17 -27.45 -16.58
N LEU A 575 -1.80 -28.59 -16.33
CA LEU A 575 -3.21 -28.81 -16.61
C LEU A 575 -4.13 -27.92 -15.74
N LEU A 576 -3.74 -27.64 -14.50
CA LEU A 576 -4.40 -26.63 -13.67
C LEU A 576 -4.29 -25.25 -14.31
N ALA A 577 -3.12 -24.86 -14.82
CA ALA A 577 -2.94 -23.58 -15.52
C ALA A 577 -3.82 -23.49 -16.77
N VAL A 578 -3.91 -24.57 -17.54
CA VAL A 578 -4.80 -24.67 -18.70
C VAL A 578 -6.26 -24.45 -18.31
N SER A 579 -6.73 -25.15 -17.25
CA SER A 579 -8.13 -25.08 -16.81
C SER A 579 -8.54 -23.70 -16.28
N GLU A 580 -7.58 -22.92 -15.74
CA GLU A 580 -7.83 -21.57 -15.21
C GLU A 580 -7.66 -20.46 -16.27
N THR A 581 -7.13 -20.76 -17.43
CA THR A 581 -6.81 -19.75 -18.46
C THR A 581 -8.01 -18.96 -18.92
N SER A 582 -7.91 -17.63 -18.98
CA SER A 582 -9.00 -16.75 -19.44
C SER A 582 -9.20 -16.76 -20.97
N ARG A 583 -8.14 -17.03 -21.75
CA ARG A 583 -8.17 -16.97 -23.23
C ARG A 583 -7.37 -18.10 -23.85
N ARG A 584 -7.97 -18.81 -24.82
CA ARG A 584 -7.28 -19.88 -25.57
C ARG A 584 -6.01 -19.40 -26.30
N SER A 585 -5.96 -18.13 -26.72
CA SER A 585 -4.79 -17.55 -27.38
C SER A 585 -3.52 -17.54 -26.52
N MET A 586 -3.66 -17.61 -25.20
CA MET A 586 -2.55 -17.68 -24.24
C MET A 586 -2.04 -19.12 -24.02
N LEU A 587 -2.70 -20.12 -24.55
CA LEU A 587 -2.28 -21.51 -24.45
C LEU A 587 -1.23 -21.86 -25.51
N PRO A 588 -0.19 -22.64 -25.15
CA PRO A 588 0.73 -23.21 -26.13
C PRO A 588 0.00 -24.17 -27.08
N LYS A 589 0.60 -24.43 -28.25
CA LYS A 589 -0.04 -25.23 -29.30
C LYS A 589 -0.56 -26.59 -28.81
N ARG A 590 0.20 -27.27 -27.96
CA ARG A 590 -0.16 -28.58 -27.41
C ARG A 590 -1.48 -28.62 -26.62
N PHE A 591 -1.92 -27.49 -26.07
CA PHE A 591 -3.18 -27.38 -25.29
C PHE A 591 -4.26 -26.58 -26.01
N ARG A 592 -3.90 -25.72 -26.98
CA ARG A 592 -4.83 -24.78 -27.63
C ARG A 592 -5.97 -25.48 -28.34
N ASP A 593 -5.68 -26.59 -29.00
CA ASP A 593 -6.62 -27.33 -29.83
C ASP A 593 -7.31 -28.49 -29.09
N MET A 594 -6.97 -28.71 -27.81
CA MET A 594 -7.60 -29.73 -26.99
C MET A 594 -9.07 -29.39 -26.69
N ALA A 595 -9.94 -30.41 -26.74
CA ALA A 595 -11.29 -30.28 -26.27
C ALA A 595 -11.35 -30.12 -24.74
N ILE A 596 -12.33 -29.37 -24.25
CA ILE A 596 -12.48 -29.10 -22.81
C ILE A 596 -12.67 -30.42 -22.03
N ALA A 597 -13.39 -31.40 -22.60
CA ALA A 597 -13.59 -32.70 -21.98
C ALA A 597 -12.27 -33.46 -21.80
N ASP A 598 -11.37 -33.38 -22.79
CA ASP A 598 -10.04 -34.02 -22.72
C ASP A 598 -9.16 -33.35 -21.66
N ILE A 599 -9.18 -32.00 -21.58
CA ILE A 599 -8.47 -31.25 -20.55
C ILE A 599 -8.94 -31.69 -19.15
N GLN A 600 -10.24 -31.82 -18.94
CA GLN A 600 -10.81 -32.26 -17.66
C GLN A 600 -10.43 -33.70 -17.32
N SER A 601 -10.51 -34.62 -18.30
CA SER A 601 -10.11 -36.01 -18.12
C SER A 601 -8.63 -36.15 -17.75
N ASN A 602 -7.76 -35.43 -18.50
CA ASN A 602 -6.34 -35.43 -18.25
C ASN A 602 -5.98 -34.82 -16.89
N LEU A 603 -6.69 -33.75 -16.48
CA LEU A 603 -6.51 -33.12 -15.16
C LEU A 603 -6.82 -34.10 -14.02
N VAL A 604 -7.92 -34.86 -14.13
CA VAL A 604 -8.30 -35.86 -13.12
C VAL A 604 -7.26 -36.99 -13.07
N ALA A 605 -6.77 -37.45 -14.22
CA ALA A 605 -5.74 -38.48 -14.30
C ALA A 605 -4.40 -38.00 -13.72
N ALA A 606 -3.94 -36.82 -14.09
CA ALA A 606 -2.72 -36.21 -13.57
C ALA A 606 -2.80 -35.96 -12.05
N LYS A 607 -3.94 -35.49 -11.55
CA LYS A 607 -4.18 -35.31 -10.11
C LYS A 607 -4.00 -36.61 -9.34
N ARG A 608 -4.54 -37.72 -9.87
CA ARG A 608 -4.37 -39.04 -9.24
C ARG A 608 -2.89 -39.44 -9.19
N ARG A 609 -2.15 -39.34 -10.29
CA ARG A 609 -0.72 -39.67 -10.33
C ARG A 609 0.10 -38.81 -9.35
N ALA A 610 -0.15 -37.51 -9.35
CA ALA A 610 0.62 -36.55 -8.53
C ALA A 610 0.35 -36.66 -7.02
N LEU A 611 -0.83 -37.11 -6.59
CA LEU A 611 -1.23 -37.15 -5.17
C LEU A 611 -1.23 -38.57 -4.57
N THR A 612 -0.94 -39.63 -5.35
CA THR A 612 -0.92 -41.02 -4.87
C THR A 612 0.48 -41.48 -4.48
N ARG A 613 1.49 -40.66 -4.66
CA ARG A 613 2.84 -40.79 -4.14
C ARG A 613 3.00 -39.96 -2.87
#